data_104bf33f1cf2c4395b9e18d989446c4b
#
_entry.id   104bf33f1cf2c4395b9e18d989446c4b
#
_cell.length_a   1.000
_cell.length_b   1.000
_cell.length_c   1.000
_cell.angle_alpha   90.00
_cell.angle_beta   90.00
_cell.angle_gamma   90.00
#
_symmetry.space_group_name_H-M   'P 1'
#
loop_
_entity.id
_entity.type
_entity.pdbx_description
1 polymer ?
#
loop_
_entity_poly.entity_id
_entity_poly.type
_entity_poly.pdbx_seq_one_letter_code
_entity_poly.pdbx_strand_id
1 'polypeptide(L)'
;MAGRVVLLPRVKEPDRIASALERAGAKVLRAAVTRTVPGETAALEATARRIVAGEAAWLVLTSTRTVEALAPYLHVPVPSALQVAVVGPATARAWTELTGAAPDLVSRGSAAALLKEPVLVGPPPAPSAAKRVLLPASALADPALADGLRQAGWEVEQVSAYTTVTAGACDLPPGLDHSWAAGGVDAVVLTAPSSTRAVLELLGPPPATTRLVTIGATTAAAARELGLPVAAVAPSPTPEGVLRAVIAAMTPDPAIFTTPPSRSTS
;
A
#
# COMPACT_ATOMS: atom_id res chain seq x y z
N MET A 1 -5.64 -14.38 23.09
CA MET A 1 -5.02 -14.73 21.79
C MET A 1 -4.09 -15.96 21.90
N ALA A 2 -3.90 -16.53 23.11
CA ALA A 2 -2.96 -17.64 23.31
C ALA A 2 -3.24 -18.83 22.36
N GLY A 3 -2.20 -19.26 21.64
CA GLY A 3 -2.25 -20.37 20.69
C GLY A 3 -2.92 -20.10 19.35
N ARG A 4 -3.51 -18.93 19.12
CA ARG A 4 -4.13 -18.59 17.85
C ARG A 4 -3.09 -18.28 16.79
N VAL A 5 -3.30 -18.80 15.59
CA VAL A 5 -2.44 -18.59 14.43
C VAL A 5 -3.01 -17.46 13.57
N VAL A 6 -2.24 -16.39 13.41
CA VAL A 6 -2.63 -15.20 12.60
C VAL A 6 -1.68 -15.02 11.43
N LEU A 7 -2.22 -15.02 10.21
CA LEU A 7 -1.46 -14.74 9.00
C LEU A 7 -1.40 -13.21 8.74
N LEU A 8 -0.20 -12.68 8.61
CA LEU A 8 0.07 -11.38 8.02
C LEU A 8 0.61 -11.59 6.60
N PRO A 9 -0.18 -11.29 5.54
CA PRO A 9 0.23 -11.52 4.16
C PRO A 9 1.22 -10.44 3.67
N ARG A 10 2.25 -10.20 4.46
CA ARG A 10 3.36 -9.30 4.19
C ARG A 10 4.56 -9.64 5.06
N VAL A 11 5.74 -9.26 4.60
CA VAL A 11 6.97 -9.23 5.39
C VAL A 11 7.43 -7.79 5.52
N LYS A 12 7.59 -7.30 6.72
CA LYS A 12 8.05 -5.94 7.06
C LYS A 12 8.88 -5.98 8.33
N GLU A 13 9.99 -5.27 8.34
CA GLU A 13 10.84 -5.13 9.53
C GLU A 13 11.14 -3.65 9.83
N PRO A 14 10.88 -3.18 11.05
CA PRO A 14 10.08 -3.83 12.10
C PRO A 14 8.56 -3.82 11.75
N ASP A 15 7.85 -4.90 12.07
CA ASP A 15 6.39 -4.94 11.93
C ASP A 15 5.70 -4.78 13.28
N ARG A 16 5.24 -3.55 13.56
CA ARG A 16 4.55 -3.20 14.81
C ARG A 16 3.22 -3.95 15.00
N ILE A 17 2.53 -4.32 13.90
CA ILE A 17 1.29 -5.11 13.98
C ILE A 17 1.61 -6.53 14.40
N ALA A 18 2.63 -7.16 13.78
CA ALA A 18 3.09 -8.48 14.19
C ALA A 18 3.45 -8.50 15.68
N SER A 19 4.29 -7.55 16.10
CA SER A 19 4.72 -7.44 17.51
C SER A 19 3.56 -7.24 18.50
N ALA A 20 2.50 -6.53 18.11
CA ALA A 20 1.31 -6.36 18.95
C ALA A 20 0.52 -7.66 19.08
N LEU A 21 0.36 -8.42 18.01
CA LEU A 21 -0.31 -9.71 17.99
C LEU A 21 0.48 -10.77 18.79
N GLU A 22 1.80 -10.82 18.61
CA GLU A 22 2.70 -11.72 19.32
C GLU A 22 2.68 -11.46 20.84
N ARG A 23 2.75 -10.20 21.26
CA ARG A 23 2.61 -9.80 22.68
C ARG A 23 1.26 -10.19 23.27
N ALA A 24 0.20 -10.26 22.46
CA ALA A 24 -1.11 -10.74 22.88
C ALA A 24 -1.23 -12.27 22.87
N GLY A 25 -0.14 -13.00 22.58
CA GLY A 25 -0.04 -14.46 22.64
C GLY A 25 -0.40 -15.17 21.34
N ALA A 26 -0.53 -14.47 20.21
CA ALA A 26 -0.74 -15.09 18.91
C ALA A 26 0.58 -15.64 18.33
N LYS A 27 0.49 -16.74 17.59
CA LYS A 27 1.53 -17.19 16.66
C LYS A 27 1.33 -16.45 15.34
N VAL A 28 2.25 -15.55 14.98
CA VAL A 28 2.13 -14.78 13.74
C VAL A 28 2.91 -15.47 12.62
N LEU A 29 2.20 -15.83 11.55
CA LEU A 29 2.78 -16.27 10.29
C LEU A 29 2.91 -15.05 9.37
N ARG A 30 4.08 -14.82 8.81
CA ARG A 30 4.35 -13.72 7.88
C ARG A 30 4.66 -14.30 6.51
N ALA A 31 3.96 -13.85 5.47
CA ALA A 31 4.15 -14.30 4.10
C ALA A 31 4.19 -13.12 3.15
N ALA A 32 5.22 -13.03 2.32
CA ALA A 32 5.29 -12.03 1.26
C ALA A 32 4.41 -12.46 0.08
N VAL A 33 3.10 -12.20 0.16
CA VAL A 33 2.15 -12.57 -0.91
C VAL A 33 2.21 -11.63 -2.11
N THR A 34 2.89 -10.49 -1.99
CA THR A 34 3.11 -9.54 -3.08
C THR A 34 4.58 -9.17 -3.15
N ARG A 35 5.06 -8.90 -4.36
CA ARG A 35 6.38 -8.34 -4.61
C ARG A 35 6.29 -7.10 -5.47
N THR A 36 7.22 -6.19 -5.25
CA THR A 36 7.37 -5.01 -6.11
C THR A 36 8.28 -5.39 -7.27
N VAL A 37 7.88 -5.04 -8.47
CA VAL A 37 8.70 -5.16 -9.66
C VAL A 37 8.97 -3.77 -10.24
N PRO A 38 10.18 -3.50 -10.74
CA PRO A 38 10.48 -2.25 -11.41
C PRO A 38 9.57 -2.01 -12.59
N GLY A 39 9.37 -0.76 -12.94
CA GLY A 39 8.75 -0.35 -14.20
C GLY A 39 9.67 -0.60 -15.39
N GLU A 40 9.21 -0.18 -16.56
CA GLU A 40 9.98 -0.36 -17.78
C GLU A 40 11.27 0.49 -17.74
N THR A 41 12.43 -0.16 -17.91
CA THR A 41 13.76 0.47 -17.85
C THR A 41 13.86 1.67 -18.80
N ALA A 42 13.43 1.52 -20.06
CA ALA A 42 13.52 2.59 -21.06
C ALA A 42 12.72 3.84 -20.66
N ALA A 43 11.56 3.66 -20.03
CA ALA A 43 10.73 4.75 -19.55
C ALA A 43 11.37 5.48 -18.35
N LEU A 44 11.96 4.74 -17.42
CA LEU A 44 12.70 5.30 -16.27
C LEU A 44 13.95 6.05 -16.71
N GLU A 45 14.73 5.49 -17.65
CA GLU A 45 15.89 6.16 -18.24
C GLU A 45 15.49 7.45 -18.99
N ALA A 46 14.39 7.43 -19.76
CA ALA A 46 13.87 8.62 -20.43
C ALA A 46 13.46 9.68 -19.42
N THR A 47 12.80 9.31 -18.33
CA THR A 47 12.44 10.24 -17.24
C THR A 47 13.69 10.83 -16.60
N ALA A 48 14.69 10.03 -16.28
CA ALA A 48 15.93 10.51 -15.70
C ALA A 48 16.69 11.45 -16.64
N ARG A 49 16.75 11.15 -17.94
CA ARG A 49 17.34 12.07 -18.94
C ARG A 49 16.63 13.43 -18.98
N ARG A 50 15.29 13.45 -18.93
CA ARG A 50 14.51 14.70 -18.90
C ARG A 50 14.74 15.50 -17.61
N ILE A 51 14.88 14.81 -16.48
CA ILE A 51 15.26 15.46 -15.21
C ILE A 51 16.58 16.19 -15.37
N VAL A 52 17.62 15.49 -15.85
CA VAL A 52 18.96 16.03 -16.02
C VAL A 52 19.01 17.13 -17.09
N ALA A 53 18.24 17.01 -18.16
CA ALA A 53 18.14 18.02 -19.22
C ALA A 53 17.34 19.28 -18.81
N GLY A 54 16.71 19.30 -17.64
CA GLY A 54 15.90 20.44 -17.20
C GLY A 54 14.62 20.63 -18.00
N GLU A 55 14.08 19.56 -18.59
CA GLU A 55 12.89 19.58 -19.46
C GLU A 55 11.57 19.59 -18.68
N ALA A 56 11.60 19.71 -17.36
CA ALA A 56 10.44 19.72 -16.49
C ALA A 56 10.54 20.88 -15.47
N ALA A 57 9.40 21.45 -15.13
CA ALA A 57 9.30 22.38 -14.01
C ALA A 57 9.25 21.65 -12.68
N TRP A 58 8.53 20.51 -12.64
CA TRP A 58 8.34 19.73 -11.42
C TRP A 58 8.65 18.26 -11.63
N LEU A 59 9.25 17.66 -10.59
CA LEU A 59 9.29 16.24 -10.34
C LEU A 59 8.44 15.93 -9.10
N VAL A 60 7.42 15.07 -9.24
CA VAL A 60 6.51 14.71 -8.15
C VAL A 60 6.74 13.26 -7.75
N LEU A 61 7.14 13.03 -6.49
CA LEU A 61 7.49 11.73 -5.95
C LEU A 61 6.55 11.35 -4.81
N THR A 62 5.74 10.34 -5.00
CA THR A 62 4.70 9.95 -4.03
C THR A 62 5.13 8.84 -3.07
N SER A 63 6.30 8.23 -3.25
CA SER A 63 6.82 7.17 -2.39
C SER A 63 8.34 7.02 -2.46
N THR A 64 8.95 6.42 -1.43
CA THR A 64 10.37 6.06 -1.42
C THR A 64 10.71 5.09 -2.56
N ARG A 65 9.81 4.17 -2.91
CA ARG A 65 9.99 3.22 -4.01
C ARG A 65 10.16 3.89 -5.37
N THR A 66 9.54 5.04 -5.57
CA THR A 66 9.73 5.84 -6.78
C THR A 66 11.15 6.41 -6.85
N VAL A 67 11.67 6.88 -5.72
CA VAL A 67 13.07 7.34 -5.62
C VAL A 67 14.04 6.20 -5.89
N GLU A 68 13.82 5.04 -5.26
CA GLU A 68 14.61 3.83 -5.45
C GLU A 68 14.60 3.35 -6.91
N ALA A 69 13.43 3.42 -7.59
CA ALA A 69 13.30 3.03 -8.99
C ALA A 69 14.05 3.95 -9.95
N LEU A 70 14.14 5.26 -9.64
CA LEU A 70 14.87 6.23 -10.43
C LEU A 70 16.39 6.25 -10.15
N ALA A 71 16.79 5.85 -8.95
CA ALA A 71 18.17 5.96 -8.47
C ALA A 71 19.22 5.38 -9.44
N PRO A 72 19.01 4.20 -10.08
CA PRO A 72 20.00 3.63 -11.01
C PRO A 72 20.25 4.49 -12.25
N TYR A 73 19.30 5.38 -12.61
CA TYR A 73 19.31 6.15 -13.85
C TYR A 73 19.56 7.64 -13.62
N LEU A 74 19.42 8.10 -12.38
CA LEU A 74 19.56 9.50 -12.04
C LEU A 74 20.99 9.82 -11.65
N HIS A 75 21.75 10.32 -12.62
CA HIS A 75 23.11 10.78 -12.39
C HIS A 75 23.05 12.25 -11.90
N VAL A 76 23.43 12.48 -10.67
CA VAL A 76 23.53 13.80 -10.05
C VAL A 76 24.68 14.62 -10.66
N PRO A 77 24.61 15.97 -10.72
CA PRO A 77 23.65 16.84 -10.04
C PRO A 77 22.33 17.01 -10.79
N VAL A 78 21.26 17.18 -10.02
CA VAL A 78 19.93 17.54 -10.53
C VAL A 78 19.93 19.06 -10.80
N PRO A 79 19.37 19.54 -11.94
CA PRO A 79 19.32 20.98 -12.24
C PRO A 79 18.59 21.76 -11.14
N SER A 80 19.17 22.90 -10.73
CA SER A 80 18.58 23.76 -9.69
C SER A 80 17.26 24.41 -10.09
N ALA A 81 16.94 24.43 -11.39
CA ALA A 81 15.67 24.94 -11.90
C ALA A 81 14.52 23.92 -11.76
N LEU A 82 14.82 22.64 -11.56
CA LEU A 82 13.81 21.60 -11.33
C LEU A 82 13.31 21.71 -9.88
N GLN A 83 12.02 21.93 -9.72
CA GLN A 83 11.38 21.85 -8.39
C GLN A 83 10.94 20.42 -8.08
N VAL A 84 11.08 20.03 -6.83
CA VAL A 84 10.78 18.65 -6.39
C VAL A 84 9.72 18.67 -5.30
N ALA A 85 8.58 18.03 -5.57
CA ALA A 85 7.51 17.82 -4.61
C ALA A 85 7.45 16.36 -4.17
N VAL A 86 7.38 16.12 -2.87
CA VAL A 86 7.34 14.76 -2.33
C VAL A 86 6.20 14.56 -1.34
N VAL A 87 5.71 13.32 -1.24
CA VAL A 87 4.75 12.91 -0.21
C VAL A 87 5.48 12.27 0.96
N GLY A 88 5.40 12.94 2.11
CA GLY A 88 5.86 12.45 3.39
C GLY A 88 7.37 12.54 3.64
N PRO A 89 7.76 12.54 4.92
CA PRO A 89 9.15 12.75 5.33
C PRO A 89 10.09 11.61 4.95
N ALA A 90 9.57 10.39 4.76
CA ALA A 90 10.38 9.25 4.34
C ALA A 90 10.86 9.41 2.89
N THR A 91 9.97 9.87 1.99
CA THR A 91 10.31 10.16 0.59
C THR A 91 11.27 11.34 0.49
N ALA A 92 11.07 12.37 1.34
CA ALA A 92 11.97 13.52 1.41
C ALA A 92 13.40 13.08 1.79
N ARG A 93 13.54 12.24 2.82
CA ARG A 93 14.85 11.68 3.21
C ARG A 93 15.49 10.88 2.09
N ALA A 94 14.74 9.95 1.48
CA ALA A 94 15.27 9.13 0.39
C ALA A 94 15.75 9.99 -0.80
N TRP A 95 15.00 11.04 -1.14
CA TRP A 95 15.41 11.99 -2.17
C TRP A 95 16.70 12.73 -1.79
N THR A 96 16.77 13.26 -0.55
CA THR A 96 17.94 13.99 -0.07
C THR A 96 19.17 13.08 0.02
N GLU A 97 19.01 11.83 0.46
CA GLU A 97 20.09 10.85 0.48
C GLU A 97 20.62 10.52 -0.92
N LEU A 98 19.72 10.45 -1.90
CA LEU A 98 20.11 10.18 -3.29
C LEU A 98 20.82 11.36 -3.95
N THR A 99 20.32 12.58 -3.75
CA THR A 99 20.73 13.76 -4.56
C THR A 99 21.57 14.77 -3.81
N GLY A 100 21.61 14.72 -2.48
CA GLY A 100 22.21 15.75 -1.63
C GLY A 100 21.36 17.01 -1.49
N ALA A 101 20.22 17.13 -2.19
CA ALA A 101 19.35 18.30 -2.19
C ALA A 101 18.01 18.00 -1.48
N ALA A 102 17.55 18.96 -0.68
CA ALA A 102 16.21 18.85 -0.09
C ALA A 102 15.13 19.08 -1.16
N PRO A 103 13.96 18.40 -1.07
CA PRO A 103 12.85 18.72 -1.95
C PRO A 103 12.27 20.11 -1.60
N ASP A 104 11.73 20.81 -2.62
CA ASP A 104 11.13 22.14 -2.47
C ASP A 104 9.79 22.10 -1.73
N LEU A 105 9.05 20.99 -1.87
CA LEU A 105 7.74 20.80 -1.26
C LEU A 105 7.63 19.42 -0.63
N VAL A 106 7.26 19.36 0.65
CA VAL A 106 6.97 18.13 1.37
C VAL A 106 5.52 18.14 1.84
N SER A 107 4.66 17.43 1.12
CA SER A 107 3.25 17.29 1.52
C SER A 107 3.08 16.23 2.60
N ARG A 108 2.13 16.43 3.51
CA ARG A 108 1.82 15.50 4.60
C ARG A 108 0.59 14.67 4.27
N GLY A 109 0.71 13.36 4.45
CA GLY A 109 -0.42 12.45 4.42
C GLY A 109 -0.59 11.67 3.13
N SER A 110 -1.03 12.29 2.03
CA SER A 110 -1.37 11.57 0.79
C SER A 110 -1.02 12.36 -0.47
N ALA A 111 -1.02 11.67 -1.63
CA ALA A 111 -0.88 12.30 -2.94
C ALA A 111 -1.96 13.38 -3.18
N ALA A 112 -3.18 13.16 -2.70
CA ALA A 112 -4.26 14.15 -2.80
C ALA A 112 -3.97 15.45 -2.03
N ALA A 113 -3.10 15.43 -1.02
CA ALA A 113 -2.71 16.64 -0.32
C ALA A 113 -1.84 17.57 -1.18
N LEU A 114 -1.11 17.05 -2.17
CA LEU A 114 -0.37 17.86 -3.14
C LEU A 114 -1.29 18.74 -3.99
N LEU A 115 -2.52 18.30 -4.26
CA LEU A 115 -3.53 19.08 -4.97
C LEU A 115 -4.11 20.24 -4.14
N LYS A 116 -3.67 20.43 -2.91
CA LYS A 116 -4.02 21.58 -2.07
C LYS A 116 -2.90 22.61 -2.00
N GLU A 117 -1.75 22.31 -2.58
CA GLU A 117 -0.59 23.19 -2.56
C GLU A 117 -0.70 24.21 -3.69
N PRO A 118 -0.82 25.52 -3.39
CA PRO A 118 -1.07 26.55 -4.41
C PRO A 118 -0.02 26.58 -5.53
N VAL A 119 1.21 26.23 -5.23
CA VAL A 119 2.32 26.19 -6.19
C VAL A 119 2.17 25.09 -7.24
N LEU A 120 1.42 24.03 -6.95
CA LEU A 120 1.14 22.92 -7.88
C LEU A 120 -0.21 23.08 -8.59
N VAL A 121 -1.19 23.75 -7.97
CA VAL A 121 -2.54 23.90 -8.54
C VAL A 121 -2.80 25.29 -9.10
N GLY A 122 -1.90 26.22 -8.88
CA GLY A 122 -1.88 27.52 -9.55
C GLY A 122 -1.48 27.38 -11.01
N PRO A 123 -1.77 28.41 -11.85
CA PRO A 123 -1.35 28.40 -13.24
C PRO A 123 0.17 28.31 -13.33
N PRO A 124 0.71 27.50 -14.27
CA PRO A 124 2.15 27.46 -14.50
C PRO A 124 2.68 28.87 -14.78
N PRO A 125 3.85 29.23 -14.21
CA PRO A 125 4.43 30.57 -14.45
C PRO A 125 4.66 30.78 -15.96
N ALA A 126 4.19 31.89 -16.48
CA ALA A 126 4.40 32.26 -17.89
C ALA A 126 5.68 33.14 -18.02
N PRO A 127 6.45 33.05 -19.11
CA PRO A 127 6.57 31.97 -20.08
C PRO A 127 7.63 30.96 -19.63
N SER A 128 7.25 30.00 -18.81
CA SER A 128 8.17 28.95 -18.43
C SER A 128 8.43 28.02 -19.64
N ALA A 129 9.69 27.78 -19.93
CA ALA A 129 10.11 26.87 -20.99
C ALA A 129 9.63 25.41 -20.72
N ALA A 130 9.22 25.09 -19.49
CA ALA A 130 8.72 23.77 -19.14
C ALA A 130 7.40 23.85 -18.36
N LYS A 131 6.27 23.60 -19.05
CA LYS A 131 4.97 23.33 -18.39
C LYS A 131 4.81 21.86 -17.99
N ARG A 132 5.93 21.13 -17.94
CA ARG A 132 5.90 19.68 -17.72
C ARG A 132 6.09 19.34 -16.25
N VAL A 133 5.26 18.40 -15.80
CA VAL A 133 5.41 17.70 -14.52
C VAL A 133 5.77 16.25 -14.82
N LEU A 134 6.90 15.78 -14.32
CA LEU A 134 7.25 14.35 -14.33
C LEU A 134 6.66 13.71 -13.09
N LEU A 135 5.83 12.69 -13.28
CA LEU A 135 5.14 11.97 -12.23
C LEU A 135 5.45 10.47 -12.32
N PRO A 136 6.67 10.03 -11.97
CA PRO A 136 6.92 8.62 -11.81
C PRO A 136 6.17 8.12 -10.57
N ALA A 137 5.37 7.07 -10.75
CA ALA A 137 4.48 6.56 -9.71
C ALA A 137 4.32 5.04 -9.79
N SER A 138 3.58 4.43 -8.86
CA SER A 138 3.13 3.06 -9.02
C SER A 138 2.21 2.93 -10.23
N ALA A 139 2.28 1.81 -10.97
CA ALA A 139 1.30 1.49 -12.00
C ALA A 139 -0.14 1.37 -11.45
N LEU A 140 -0.26 1.15 -10.13
CA LEU A 140 -1.54 1.06 -9.41
C LEU A 140 -1.91 2.38 -8.69
N ALA A 141 -1.24 3.50 -9.02
CA ALA A 141 -1.53 4.79 -8.41
C ALA A 141 -2.91 5.29 -8.83
N ASP A 142 -3.59 5.96 -7.88
CA ASP A 142 -4.85 6.66 -8.16
C ASP A 142 -4.58 7.76 -9.21
N PRO A 143 -5.34 7.82 -10.31
CA PRO A 143 -5.18 8.82 -11.35
C PRO A 143 -5.50 10.25 -10.88
N ALA A 144 -6.19 10.42 -9.77
CA ALA A 144 -6.68 11.72 -9.28
C ALA A 144 -5.58 12.78 -9.18
N LEU A 145 -4.34 12.40 -8.79
CA LEU A 145 -3.23 13.36 -8.73
C LEU A 145 -2.83 13.84 -10.13
N ALA A 146 -2.65 12.93 -11.08
CA ALA A 146 -2.29 13.28 -12.44
C ALA A 146 -3.38 14.15 -13.12
N ASP A 147 -4.64 13.77 -12.91
CA ASP A 147 -5.78 14.49 -13.48
C ASP A 147 -5.95 15.87 -12.85
N GLY A 148 -5.77 16.01 -11.54
CA GLY A 148 -5.79 17.30 -10.86
C GLY A 148 -4.68 18.25 -11.34
N LEU A 149 -3.47 17.74 -11.56
CA LEU A 149 -2.37 18.53 -12.12
C LEU A 149 -2.67 18.95 -13.57
N ARG A 150 -3.24 18.06 -14.40
CA ARG A 150 -3.68 18.40 -15.76
C ARG A 150 -4.76 19.49 -15.77
N GLN A 151 -5.72 19.39 -14.86
CA GLN A 151 -6.77 20.42 -14.69
C GLN A 151 -6.20 21.76 -14.27
N ALA A 152 -5.08 21.78 -13.53
CA ALA A 152 -4.35 22.98 -13.19
C ALA A 152 -3.52 23.57 -14.37
N GLY A 153 -3.50 22.91 -15.53
CA GLY A 153 -2.84 23.37 -16.75
C GLY A 153 -1.42 22.83 -16.96
N TRP A 154 -1.00 21.81 -16.18
CA TRP A 154 0.29 21.17 -16.37
C TRP A 154 0.25 20.07 -17.45
N GLU A 155 1.35 19.93 -18.17
CA GLU A 155 1.62 18.78 -19.04
C GLU A 155 2.18 17.65 -18.18
N VAL A 156 1.31 16.72 -17.75
CA VAL A 156 1.71 15.64 -16.85
C VAL A 156 2.18 14.44 -17.63
N GLU A 157 3.46 14.13 -17.48
CA GLU A 157 4.05 12.88 -17.93
C GLU A 157 4.12 11.89 -16.78
N GLN A 158 3.16 10.97 -16.79
CA GLN A 158 3.10 9.89 -15.80
C GLN A 158 3.85 8.67 -16.32
N VAL A 159 4.76 8.14 -15.49
CA VAL A 159 5.56 6.96 -15.79
C VAL A 159 5.37 5.92 -14.70
N SER A 160 5.16 4.67 -15.11
CA SER A 160 5.12 3.55 -14.18
C SER A 160 6.53 3.24 -13.67
N ALA A 161 6.87 3.74 -12.48
CA ALA A 161 8.18 3.52 -11.87
C ALA A 161 8.31 2.11 -11.27
N TYR A 162 7.20 1.56 -10.80
CA TYR A 162 7.11 0.20 -10.28
C TYR A 162 5.66 -0.27 -10.28
N THR A 163 5.47 -1.58 -10.16
CA THR A 163 4.17 -2.15 -9.85
C THR A 163 4.25 -3.18 -8.73
N THR A 164 3.12 -3.48 -8.12
CA THR A 164 3.00 -4.56 -7.15
C THR A 164 2.26 -5.71 -7.81
N VAL A 165 2.90 -6.86 -7.87
CA VAL A 165 2.34 -8.09 -8.42
C VAL A 165 2.22 -9.15 -7.32
N THR A 166 1.39 -10.15 -7.55
CA THR A 166 1.35 -11.35 -6.70
C THR A 166 2.70 -12.02 -6.71
N ALA A 167 3.18 -12.49 -5.56
CA ALA A 167 4.41 -13.25 -5.42
C ALA A 167 4.30 -14.62 -6.08
N GLY A 168 5.40 -15.33 -6.23
CA GLY A 168 5.37 -16.72 -6.66
C GLY A 168 4.92 -17.66 -5.52
N ALA A 169 4.32 -18.79 -5.86
CA ALA A 169 3.98 -19.80 -4.84
C ALA A 169 5.22 -20.31 -4.07
N CYS A 170 6.39 -20.31 -4.72
CA CYS A 170 7.68 -20.63 -4.10
C CYS A 170 8.19 -19.60 -3.09
N ASP A 171 7.64 -18.38 -3.09
CA ASP A 171 8.00 -17.31 -2.15
C ASP A 171 7.23 -17.44 -0.82
N LEU A 172 6.23 -18.33 -0.76
CA LEU A 172 5.48 -18.57 0.46
C LEU A 172 6.29 -19.41 1.46
N PRO A 173 6.10 -19.18 2.77
CA PRO A 173 6.68 -20.05 3.80
C PRO A 173 6.28 -21.52 3.58
N PRO A 174 7.23 -22.46 3.71
CA PRO A 174 6.95 -23.87 3.54
C PRO A 174 5.75 -24.36 4.38
N GLY A 175 4.81 -25.05 3.75
CA GLY A 175 3.63 -25.62 4.39
C GLY A 175 2.52 -24.63 4.73
N LEU A 176 2.64 -23.35 4.33
CA LEU A 176 1.58 -22.37 4.55
C LEU A 176 0.31 -22.72 3.78
N ASP A 177 0.43 -23.15 2.54
CA ASP A 177 -0.65 -23.61 1.66
C ASP A 177 -1.41 -24.78 2.31
N HIS A 178 -0.68 -25.77 2.83
CA HIS A 178 -1.23 -26.92 3.54
C HIS A 178 -1.95 -26.51 4.84
N SER A 179 -1.30 -25.65 5.64
CA SER A 179 -1.89 -25.11 6.86
C SER A 179 -3.14 -24.29 6.59
N TRP A 180 -3.14 -23.48 5.51
CA TRP A 180 -4.30 -22.72 5.08
C TRP A 180 -5.45 -23.66 4.70
N ALA A 181 -5.23 -24.61 3.78
CA ALA A 181 -6.26 -25.53 3.32
C ALA A 181 -6.84 -26.39 4.45
N ALA A 182 -6.02 -26.78 5.43
CA ALA A 182 -6.44 -27.53 6.61
C ALA A 182 -7.15 -26.68 7.69
N GLY A 183 -7.33 -25.37 7.49
CA GLY A 183 -7.92 -24.47 8.48
C GLY A 183 -7.04 -24.21 9.71
N GLY A 184 -5.73 -24.41 9.57
CA GLY A 184 -4.74 -24.16 10.62
C GLY A 184 -4.39 -22.68 10.83
N VAL A 185 -5.04 -21.77 10.09
CA VAL A 185 -4.93 -20.33 10.26
C VAL A 185 -6.23 -19.79 10.83
N ASP A 186 -6.21 -19.28 12.05
CA ASP A 186 -7.42 -18.77 12.72
C ASP A 186 -7.88 -17.42 12.16
N ALA A 187 -6.94 -16.55 11.80
CA ALA A 187 -7.27 -15.27 11.16
C ALA A 187 -6.21 -14.84 10.14
N VAL A 188 -6.64 -14.06 9.16
CA VAL A 188 -5.74 -13.33 8.26
C VAL A 188 -6.00 -11.82 8.36
N VAL A 189 -4.94 -11.01 8.49
CA VAL A 189 -5.04 -9.55 8.54
C VAL A 189 -4.65 -8.97 7.20
N LEU A 190 -5.65 -8.59 6.42
CA LEU A 190 -5.49 -7.99 5.10
C LEU A 190 -5.16 -6.49 5.24
N THR A 191 -4.01 -6.08 4.72
CA THR A 191 -3.49 -4.72 4.91
C THR A 191 -3.55 -3.84 3.67
N ALA A 192 -3.94 -4.40 2.52
CA ALA A 192 -4.12 -3.68 1.26
C ALA A 192 -5.02 -4.46 0.30
N PRO A 193 -5.70 -3.81 -0.66
CA PRO A 193 -6.44 -4.49 -1.72
C PRO A 193 -5.59 -5.46 -2.54
N SER A 194 -4.33 -5.09 -2.83
CA SER A 194 -3.38 -5.96 -3.55
C SER A 194 -3.05 -7.25 -2.79
N SER A 195 -2.81 -7.16 -1.48
CA SER A 195 -2.56 -8.35 -0.67
C SER A 195 -3.80 -9.23 -0.54
N THR A 196 -5.01 -8.67 -0.59
CA THR A 196 -6.26 -9.42 -0.57
C THR A 196 -6.39 -10.30 -1.82
N ARG A 197 -6.14 -9.72 -3.02
CA ARG A 197 -6.14 -10.48 -4.28
C ARG A 197 -5.05 -11.54 -4.30
N ALA A 198 -3.84 -11.19 -3.84
CA ALA A 198 -2.72 -12.11 -3.81
C ALA A 198 -2.94 -13.31 -2.86
N VAL A 199 -3.56 -13.10 -1.69
CA VAL A 199 -3.94 -14.20 -0.80
C VAL A 199 -4.92 -15.14 -1.49
N LEU A 200 -5.96 -14.60 -2.15
CA LEU A 200 -6.94 -15.42 -2.86
C LEU A 200 -6.32 -16.17 -4.04
N GLU A 201 -5.41 -15.56 -4.77
CA GLU A 201 -4.72 -16.17 -5.91
C GLU A 201 -3.75 -17.29 -5.48
N LEU A 202 -2.99 -17.07 -4.40
CA LEU A 202 -1.94 -17.99 -3.95
C LEU A 202 -2.45 -19.12 -3.05
N LEU A 203 -3.42 -18.84 -2.18
CA LEU A 203 -3.90 -19.74 -1.15
C LEU A 203 -5.34 -20.22 -1.38
N GLY A 204 -6.04 -19.60 -2.35
CA GLY A 204 -7.45 -19.84 -2.58
C GLY A 204 -8.38 -19.19 -1.54
N PRO A 205 -9.69 -19.48 -1.61
CA PRO A 205 -10.65 -18.93 -0.67
C PRO A 205 -10.34 -19.36 0.76
N PRO A 206 -10.59 -18.48 1.75
CA PRO A 206 -10.33 -18.81 3.14
C PRO A 206 -11.26 -19.93 3.62
N PRO A 207 -10.75 -20.91 4.38
CA PRO A 207 -11.59 -21.88 5.08
C PRO A 207 -12.61 -21.18 5.98
N ALA A 208 -13.77 -21.82 6.22
CA ALA A 208 -14.84 -21.26 7.06
C ALA A 208 -14.39 -20.95 8.51
N THR A 209 -13.34 -21.62 8.98
CA THR A 209 -12.71 -21.42 10.28
C THR A 209 -11.81 -20.18 10.32
N THR A 210 -11.33 -19.70 9.17
CA THR A 210 -10.41 -18.55 9.07
C THR A 210 -11.17 -17.24 9.05
N ARG A 211 -10.89 -16.33 9.98
CA ARG A 211 -11.52 -15.01 10.09
C ARG A 211 -10.73 -13.98 9.28
N LEU A 212 -11.41 -13.26 8.37
CA LEU A 212 -10.80 -12.17 7.61
C LEU A 212 -10.96 -10.86 8.38
N VAL A 213 -9.82 -10.26 8.70
CA VAL A 213 -9.75 -8.94 9.35
C VAL A 213 -9.06 -7.98 8.39
N THR A 214 -9.62 -6.80 8.19
CA THR A 214 -9.05 -5.78 7.32
C THR A 214 -8.54 -4.57 8.11
N ILE A 215 -7.45 -3.98 7.64
CA ILE A 215 -6.84 -2.80 8.28
C ILE A 215 -7.71 -1.54 8.19
N GLY A 216 -8.65 -1.50 7.26
CA GLY A 216 -9.52 -0.34 7.03
C GLY A 216 -10.56 -0.56 5.94
N ALA A 217 -11.40 0.44 5.74
CA ALA A 217 -12.57 0.38 4.88
C ALA A 217 -12.26 0.06 3.40
N THR A 218 -11.20 0.66 2.84
CA THR A 218 -10.80 0.42 1.44
C THR A 218 -10.43 -1.05 1.20
N THR A 219 -9.71 -1.67 2.13
CA THR A 219 -9.36 -3.09 2.05
C THR A 219 -10.59 -3.97 2.25
N ALA A 220 -11.50 -3.56 3.14
CA ALA A 220 -12.77 -4.27 3.36
C ALA A 220 -13.68 -4.23 2.12
N ALA A 221 -13.77 -3.09 1.44
CA ALA A 221 -14.51 -2.97 0.19
C ALA A 221 -13.95 -3.93 -0.87
N ALA A 222 -12.64 -3.91 -1.10
CA ALA A 222 -11.98 -4.80 -2.05
C ALA A 222 -12.18 -6.29 -1.71
N ALA A 223 -12.17 -6.66 -0.43
CA ALA A 223 -12.43 -8.04 0.00
C ALA A 223 -13.88 -8.45 -0.31
N ARG A 224 -14.87 -7.57 -0.05
CA ARG A 224 -16.28 -7.82 -0.34
C ARG A 224 -16.58 -7.92 -1.83
N GLU A 225 -15.94 -7.08 -2.66
CA GLU A 225 -16.02 -7.15 -4.13
C GLU A 225 -15.54 -8.50 -4.67
N LEU A 226 -14.60 -9.15 -3.97
CA LEU A 226 -14.11 -10.50 -4.25
C LEU A 226 -14.98 -11.61 -3.61
N GLY A 227 -16.13 -11.25 -3.02
CA GLY A 227 -17.03 -12.21 -2.36
C GLY A 227 -16.50 -12.76 -1.03
N LEU A 228 -15.47 -12.13 -0.43
CA LEU A 228 -14.86 -12.62 0.80
C LEU A 228 -15.61 -12.11 2.05
N PRO A 229 -15.89 -12.99 3.04
CA PRO A 229 -16.59 -12.62 4.26
C PRO A 229 -15.65 -11.87 5.22
N VAL A 230 -15.78 -10.55 5.31
CA VAL A 230 -14.98 -9.74 6.25
C VAL A 230 -15.59 -9.85 7.64
N ALA A 231 -14.88 -10.48 8.57
CA ALA A 231 -15.31 -10.69 9.95
C ALA A 231 -15.17 -9.42 10.81
N ALA A 232 -14.13 -8.61 10.57
CA ALA A 232 -13.95 -7.34 11.27
C ALA A 232 -13.11 -6.35 10.44
N VAL A 233 -13.37 -5.07 10.66
CA VAL A 233 -12.57 -3.94 10.12
C VAL A 233 -11.89 -3.26 11.29
N ALA A 234 -10.58 -3.03 11.21
CA ALA A 234 -9.88 -2.30 12.26
C ALA A 234 -10.42 -0.85 12.37
N PRO A 235 -10.71 -0.37 13.58
CA PRO A 235 -11.21 0.98 13.80
C PRO A 235 -10.16 2.06 13.47
N SER A 236 -8.89 1.68 13.45
CA SER A 236 -7.77 2.50 12.99
C SER A 236 -6.68 1.62 12.41
N PRO A 237 -5.86 2.12 11.45
CA PRO A 237 -4.77 1.36 10.84
C PRO A 237 -3.52 1.29 11.74
N THR A 238 -3.72 1.22 13.04
CA THR A 238 -2.67 1.11 14.06
C THR A 238 -2.55 -0.32 14.58
N PRO A 239 -1.41 -0.69 15.19
CA PRO A 239 -1.26 -2.01 15.81
C PRO A 239 -2.37 -2.35 16.80
N GLU A 240 -2.77 -1.38 17.62
CA GLU A 240 -3.82 -1.53 18.64
C GLU A 240 -5.21 -1.68 18.00
N GLY A 241 -5.48 -0.93 16.91
CA GLY A 241 -6.72 -1.03 16.16
C GLY A 241 -6.88 -2.40 15.49
N VAL A 242 -5.81 -2.90 14.88
CA VAL A 242 -5.78 -4.23 14.25
C VAL A 242 -5.92 -5.32 15.30
N LEU A 243 -5.20 -5.25 16.42
CA LEU A 243 -5.31 -6.22 17.52
C LEU A 243 -6.75 -6.31 18.04
N ARG A 244 -7.41 -5.17 18.27
CA ARG A 244 -8.82 -5.14 18.70
C ARG A 244 -9.75 -5.82 17.69
N ALA A 245 -9.55 -5.57 16.39
CA ALA A 245 -10.35 -6.18 15.35
C ALA A 245 -10.14 -7.70 15.27
N VAL A 246 -8.90 -8.18 15.42
CA VAL A 246 -8.59 -9.62 15.44
C VAL A 246 -9.24 -10.29 16.66
N ILE A 247 -9.18 -9.68 17.85
CA ILE A 247 -9.83 -10.20 19.05
C ILE A 247 -11.34 -10.27 18.84
N ALA A 248 -11.96 -9.20 18.33
CA ALA A 248 -13.40 -9.16 18.07
C ALA A 248 -13.86 -10.24 17.07
N ALA A 249 -13.08 -10.44 15.98
CA ALA A 249 -13.38 -11.47 14.98
C ALA A 249 -13.29 -12.90 15.51
N MET A 250 -12.50 -13.12 16.56
CA MET A 250 -12.31 -14.45 17.18
C MET A 250 -13.24 -14.70 18.37
N THR A 251 -13.93 -13.68 18.86
CA THR A 251 -14.91 -13.86 19.93
C THR A 251 -16.20 -14.40 19.32
N PRO A 252 -16.74 -15.53 19.78
CA PRO A 252 -18.01 -16.05 19.29
C PRO A 252 -19.11 -14.98 19.49
N ASP A 253 -19.95 -14.81 18.48
CA ASP A 253 -21.14 -13.95 18.61
C ASP A 253 -22.10 -14.58 19.65
N PRO A 254 -22.40 -13.91 20.78
CA PRO A 254 -23.28 -14.49 21.79
C PRO A 254 -24.73 -14.71 21.29
N ALA A 255 -25.09 -14.18 20.12
CA ALA A 255 -26.43 -14.30 19.55
C ALA A 255 -26.73 -15.69 18.92
N ILE A 256 -25.76 -16.60 18.81
CA ILE A 256 -25.99 -17.93 18.21
C ILE A 256 -26.53 -18.94 19.23
N PHE A 257 -26.59 -18.62 20.52
CA PHE A 257 -27.24 -19.44 21.56
C PHE A 257 -28.69 -19.04 21.80
N THR A 258 -29.50 -18.87 20.76
CA THR A 258 -30.95 -18.86 20.94
C THR A 258 -31.44 -20.31 21.14
N THR A 259 -31.92 -20.54 22.34
CA THR A 259 -32.64 -21.71 22.86
C THR A 259 -33.60 -22.27 21.83
N PRO A 260 -33.66 -23.61 21.65
CA PRO A 260 -34.70 -24.24 20.84
C PRO A 260 -36.08 -23.98 21.49
N PRO A 261 -37.13 -23.80 20.70
CA PRO A 261 -38.49 -23.57 21.24
C PRO A 261 -38.89 -24.80 22.05
N SER A 262 -39.29 -24.58 23.30
CA SER A 262 -39.89 -25.56 24.18
C SER A 262 -41.11 -26.18 23.48
N ARG A 263 -41.08 -27.49 23.24
CA ARG A 263 -42.25 -28.26 22.79
C ARG A 263 -43.29 -28.17 23.89
N SER A 264 -44.40 -27.47 23.65
CA SER A 264 -45.64 -27.60 24.44
C SER A 264 -46.26 -28.95 24.12
N THR A 265 -46.26 -29.84 25.07
CA THR A 265 -47.16 -30.99 25.10
C THR A 265 -48.53 -30.55 25.57
N SER A 266 -49.52 -30.73 24.72
CA SER A 266 -50.97 -30.86 25.09
C SER A 266 -51.47 -32.15 24.50
#